data_f527aebfdfab9bbd422446b2b14507e8
#
_entry.id   f527aebfdfab9bbd422446b2b14507e8
#
_cell.length_a   1.000
_cell.length_b   1.000
_cell.length_c   1.000
_cell.angle_alpha   90.00
_cell.angle_beta   90.00
_cell.angle_gamma   90.00
#
_symmetry.space_group_name_H-M   'P 1'
#
loop_
_entity.id
_entity.type
_entity.pdbx_description
1 polymer ?
#
loop_
_entity_poly.entity_id
_entity_poly.type
_entity_poly.pdbx_seq_one_letter_code
_entity_poly.pdbx_strand_id
1 'polypeptide(L)'
;WPAERPVDKALSRSYGFLRSAARQLRLDSAKELKSLKGKKPAGAYVYVATTYPDWRKAVLKTARAVCNGSLVEKKELLGALKKDPAFGKDGPFAKQAKLAMQFGSFQHDYAAEVGLGAFDDVLPFSQVQILEESKTYVQKNICSGDLEITIVDLDATADAPGPDKKKANASPGKVALHVFAAEA
;
A
#
# COMPACT_ATOMS: atom_id res chain seq x y z
N TRP A 1 -12.75 -13.27 35.36
CA TRP A 1 -12.49 -13.23 33.90
C TRP A 1 -11.00 -13.46 33.70
N PRO A 2 -10.57 -14.34 32.79
CA PRO A 2 -9.16 -14.48 32.50
C PRO A 2 -8.63 -13.13 31.97
N ALA A 3 -7.42 -12.75 32.40
CA ALA A 3 -6.75 -11.54 31.96
C ALA A 3 -6.79 -11.45 30.44
N GLU A 4 -7.24 -10.30 29.90
CA GLU A 4 -7.31 -10.07 28.47
C GLU A 4 -5.94 -10.36 27.86
N ARG A 5 -5.88 -11.31 26.92
CA ARG A 5 -4.64 -11.58 26.20
C ARG A 5 -4.28 -10.33 25.42
N PRO A 6 -3.03 -9.86 25.49
CA PRO A 6 -2.62 -8.70 24.70
C PRO A 6 -2.91 -8.98 23.21
N VAL A 7 -3.61 -8.05 22.57
CA VAL A 7 -3.91 -8.14 21.15
C VAL A 7 -2.59 -8.12 20.38
N ASP A 8 -2.35 -9.16 19.60
CA ASP A 8 -1.21 -9.17 18.67
C ASP A 8 -1.42 -8.10 17.60
N LYS A 9 -0.71 -6.99 17.76
CA LYS A 9 -0.81 -5.84 16.86
C LYS A 9 -0.37 -6.19 15.43
N ALA A 10 0.60 -7.08 15.26
CA ALA A 10 1.04 -7.51 13.94
C ALA A 10 -0.05 -8.33 13.24
N LEU A 11 -0.66 -9.27 13.96
CA LEU A 11 -1.79 -10.06 13.46
C LEU A 11 -3.01 -9.17 13.13
N SER A 12 -3.34 -8.21 13.98
CA SER A 12 -4.43 -7.28 13.72
C SER A 12 -4.18 -6.42 12.48
N ARG A 13 -2.95 -5.94 12.30
CA ARG A 13 -2.55 -5.14 11.11
C ARG A 13 -2.53 -5.99 9.84
N SER A 14 -2.07 -7.23 9.91
CA SER A 14 -2.07 -8.14 8.76
C SER A 14 -3.48 -8.47 8.28
N TYR A 15 -4.41 -8.68 9.22
CA TYR A 15 -5.82 -8.89 8.89
C TYR A 15 -6.47 -7.65 8.30
N GLY A 16 -6.19 -6.47 8.86
CA GLY A 16 -6.62 -5.18 8.32
C GLY A 16 -6.11 -4.97 6.88
N PHE A 17 -4.83 -5.29 6.62
CA PHE A 17 -4.25 -5.26 5.29
C PHE A 17 -5.01 -6.18 4.32
N LEU A 18 -5.24 -7.45 4.68
CA LEU A 18 -5.93 -8.41 3.80
C LEU A 18 -7.34 -7.92 3.43
N ARG A 19 -8.11 -7.41 4.40
CA ARG A 19 -9.45 -6.85 4.15
C ARG A 19 -9.40 -5.64 3.22
N SER A 20 -8.46 -4.73 3.45
CA SER A 20 -8.27 -3.55 2.62
C SER A 20 -7.85 -3.91 1.21
N ALA A 21 -6.89 -4.84 1.07
CA ALA A 21 -6.44 -5.36 -0.22
C ALA A 21 -7.59 -6.02 -1.00
N ALA A 22 -8.36 -6.90 -0.38
CA ALA A 22 -9.50 -7.55 -1.02
C ALA A 22 -10.55 -6.54 -1.51
N ARG A 23 -10.86 -5.52 -0.69
CA ARG A 23 -11.77 -4.43 -1.09
C ARG A 23 -11.22 -3.64 -2.28
N GLN A 24 -9.94 -3.27 -2.23
CA GLN A 24 -9.28 -2.52 -3.29
C GLN A 24 -9.27 -3.30 -4.60
N LEU A 25 -8.87 -4.56 -4.54
CA LEU A 25 -8.83 -5.45 -5.71
C LEU A 25 -10.21 -5.64 -6.35
N ARG A 26 -11.28 -5.74 -5.55
CA ARG A 26 -12.65 -5.80 -6.07
C ARG A 26 -13.06 -4.53 -6.81
N LEU A 27 -12.70 -3.36 -6.28
CA LEU A 27 -13.01 -2.08 -6.93
C LEU A 27 -12.19 -1.88 -8.21
N ASP A 28 -10.92 -2.28 -8.18
CA ASP A 28 -10.04 -2.15 -9.33
C ASP A 28 -10.36 -3.17 -10.42
N SER A 29 -10.77 -4.40 -10.06
CA SER A 29 -11.19 -5.40 -11.04
C SER A 29 -12.37 -4.93 -11.88
N ALA A 30 -13.34 -4.26 -11.28
CA ALA A 30 -14.48 -3.69 -12.01
C ALA A 30 -14.05 -2.63 -13.05
N LYS A 31 -12.99 -1.85 -12.76
CA LYS A 31 -12.43 -0.87 -13.69
C LYS A 31 -11.59 -1.53 -14.76
N GLU A 32 -10.76 -2.50 -14.38
CA GLU A 32 -9.90 -3.23 -15.31
C GLU A 32 -10.71 -4.01 -16.33
N LEU A 33 -11.78 -4.71 -15.93
CA LEU A 33 -12.69 -5.43 -16.82
C LEU A 33 -13.34 -4.51 -17.86
N LYS A 34 -13.77 -3.30 -17.43
CA LYS A 34 -14.29 -2.30 -18.38
C LYS A 34 -13.24 -1.88 -19.41
N SER A 35 -11.95 -1.83 -19.02
CA SER A 35 -10.86 -1.45 -19.90
C SER A 35 -10.56 -2.50 -20.98
N LEU A 36 -10.96 -3.77 -20.75
CA LEU A 36 -10.81 -4.85 -21.74
C LEU A 36 -11.77 -4.76 -22.92
N LYS A 37 -12.76 -3.83 -22.87
CA LYS A 37 -13.71 -3.57 -23.98
C LYS A 37 -14.40 -4.84 -24.51
N GLY A 38 -14.81 -5.73 -23.59
CA GLY A 38 -15.50 -6.99 -23.94
C GLY A 38 -14.59 -8.18 -24.28
N LYS A 39 -13.27 -8.02 -24.26
CA LYS A 39 -12.35 -9.15 -24.38
C LYS A 39 -12.44 -10.02 -23.14
N LYS A 40 -12.36 -11.36 -23.32
CA LYS A 40 -12.36 -12.29 -22.19
C LYS A 40 -11.07 -12.14 -21.38
N PRO A 41 -11.14 -11.95 -20.06
CA PRO A 41 -9.95 -11.91 -19.22
C PRO A 41 -9.27 -13.27 -19.19
N ALA A 42 -7.94 -13.29 -19.29
CA ALA A 42 -7.12 -14.50 -19.21
C ALA A 42 -6.48 -14.70 -17.84
N GLY A 43 -6.13 -13.59 -17.17
CA GLY A 43 -5.50 -13.63 -15.86
C GLY A 43 -5.37 -12.24 -15.25
N ALA A 44 -4.86 -12.19 -14.04
CA ALA A 44 -4.58 -10.94 -13.37
C ALA A 44 -3.26 -10.98 -12.57
N TYR A 45 -2.53 -9.88 -12.60
CA TYR A 45 -1.38 -9.63 -11.75
C TYR A 45 -1.80 -8.77 -10.56
N VAL A 46 -1.48 -9.24 -9.35
CA VAL A 46 -1.61 -8.48 -8.11
C VAL A 46 -0.22 -8.01 -7.71
N TYR A 47 0.06 -6.73 -7.91
CA TYR A 47 1.37 -6.16 -7.59
C TYR A 47 1.44 -5.77 -6.12
N VAL A 48 2.54 -6.15 -5.50
CA VAL A 48 2.90 -5.84 -4.11
C VAL A 48 4.23 -5.11 -4.12
N ALA A 49 4.30 -3.95 -3.48
CA ALA A 49 5.55 -3.28 -3.19
C ALA A 49 5.80 -3.35 -1.68
N THR A 50 6.97 -3.79 -1.28
CA THR A 50 7.37 -3.96 0.13
C THR A 50 8.18 -2.79 0.63
N THR A 51 8.75 -2.00 -0.28
CA THR A 51 9.55 -0.81 0.04
C THR A 51 8.87 0.48 -0.41
N TYR A 52 9.06 1.54 0.38
CA TYR A 52 8.61 2.88 0.00
C TYR A 52 9.67 3.57 -0.88
N PRO A 53 9.25 4.37 -1.88
CA PRO A 53 10.17 5.28 -2.56
C PRO A 53 10.79 6.28 -1.58
N ASP A 54 12.01 6.75 -1.87
CA ASP A 54 12.84 7.52 -0.93
C ASP A 54 12.15 8.79 -0.40
N TRP A 55 11.37 9.48 -1.22
CA TRP A 55 10.62 10.63 -0.77
C TRP A 55 9.55 10.28 0.29
N ARG A 56 8.93 9.09 0.21
CA ARG A 56 7.99 8.62 1.24
C ARG A 56 8.71 8.20 2.50
N LYS A 57 9.87 7.55 2.38
CA LYS A 57 10.74 7.25 3.54
C LYS A 57 11.13 8.53 4.27
N ALA A 58 11.46 9.60 3.53
CA ALA A 58 11.75 10.90 4.13
C ALA A 58 10.55 11.44 4.92
N VAL A 59 9.32 11.37 4.38
CA VAL A 59 8.09 11.75 5.11
C VAL A 59 7.92 10.95 6.38
N LEU A 60 8.05 9.62 6.32
CA LEU A 60 7.90 8.74 7.49
C LEU A 60 8.94 9.04 8.55
N LYS A 61 10.19 9.27 8.14
CA LYS A 61 11.28 9.66 9.04
C LYS A 61 10.99 10.96 9.78
N THR A 62 10.54 11.98 9.07
CA THR A 62 10.17 13.28 9.66
C THR A 62 8.96 13.13 10.58
N ALA A 63 7.93 12.37 10.15
CA ALA A 63 6.76 12.10 10.97
C ALA A 63 7.13 11.39 12.28
N ARG A 64 8.01 10.40 12.23
CA ARG A 64 8.47 9.66 13.40
C ARG A 64 9.28 10.53 14.35
N ALA A 65 10.12 11.41 13.82
CA ALA A 65 10.90 12.36 14.63
C ALA A 65 10.02 13.38 15.35
N VAL A 66 8.98 13.87 14.71
CA VAL A 66 8.04 14.86 15.27
C VAL A 66 7.13 14.20 16.31
N CYS A 67 6.64 12.98 16.03
CA CYS A 67 5.73 12.24 16.91
C CYS A 67 6.42 11.50 18.07
N ASN A 68 7.64 11.77 18.38
CA ASN A 68 8.53 11.16 19.37
C ASN A 68 7.83 10.59 20.63
N GLY A 69 7.16 9.43 20.48
CA GLY A 69 6.45 8.72 21.57
C GLY A 69 4.94 9.00 21.66
N SER A 70 4.41 10.07 21.06
CA SER A 70 2.98 10.36 20.99
C SER A 70 2.59 10.99 19.67
N LEU A 71 1.35 10.71 19.23
CA LEU A 71 0.83 11.33 18.01
C LEU A 71 0.59 12.82 18.27
N VAL A 72 1.25 13.68 17.48
CA VAL A 72 1.04 15.13 17.51
C VAL A 72 -0.17 15.52 16.67
N GLU A 73 -0.60 16.79 16.75
CA GLU A 73 -1.65 17.28 15.86
C GLU A 73 -1.22 17.26 14.38
N LYS A 74 -2.18 16.95 13.51
CA LYS A 74 -1.94 16.91 12.05
C LYS A 74 -1.29 18.18 11.52
N LYS A 75 -1.73 19.36 12.01
CA LYS A 75 -1.18 20.66 11.61
C LYS A 75 0.31 20.80 11.94
N GLU A 76 0.72 20.28 13.09
CA GLU A 76 2.10 20.28 13.54
C GLU A 76 2.97 19.39 12.65
N LEU A 77 2.53 18.16 12.39
CA LEU A 77 3.21 17.24 11.47
C LEU A 77 3.38 17.86 10.08
N LEU A 78 2.30 18.38 9.50
CA LEU A 78 2.35 19.00 8.17
C LEU A 78 3.21 20.27 8.16
N GLY A 79 3.23 21.03 9.27
CA GLY A 79 4.13 22.15 9.45
C GLY A 79 5.61 21.75 9.45
N ALA A 80 5.94 20.64 10.10
CA ALA A 80 7.28 20.09 10.11
C ALA A 80 7.71 19.59 8.73
N LEU A 81 6.86 18.84 8.04
CA LEU A 81 7.13 18.39 6.66
C LEU A 81 7.35 19.56 5.70
N LYS A 82 6.58 20.65 5.85
CA LYS A 82 6.76 21.85 5.02
C LYS A 82 8.09 22.55 5.26
N LYS A 83 8.65 22.44 6.46
CA LYS A 83 9.94 23.01 6.84
C LYS A 83 11.12 22.08 6.57
N ASP A 84 10.84 20.82 6.24
CA ASP A 84 11.89 19.82 5.98
C ASP A 84 12.68 20.21 4.71
N PRO A 85 14.00 20.38 4.80
CA PRO A 85 14.86 20.74 3.67
C PRO A 85 14.73 19.78 2.48
N ALA A 86 14.40 18.51 2.73
CA ALA A 86 14.25 17.51 1.67
C ALA A 86 13.12 17.85 0.68
N PHE A 87 12.10 18.58 1.12
CA PHE A 87 10.95 19.02 0.31
C PHE A 87 10.98 20.52 -0.02
N GLY A 88 12.02 21.23 0.43
CA GLY A 88 12.25 22.64 0.10
C GLY A 88 12.57 22.83 -1.39
N LYS A 89 12.65 24.11 -1.82
CA LYS A 89 12.87 24.48 -3.23
C LYS A 89 14.08 23.81 -3.86
N ASP A 90 15.18 23.68 -3.09
CA ASP A 90 16.44 23.10 -3.54
C ASP A 90 16.65 21.67 -3.01
N GLY A 91 15.63 21.09 -2.39
CA GLY A 91 15.68 19.75 -1.82
C GLY A 91 15.55 18.65 -2.87
N PRO A 92 16.06 17.44 -2.57
CA PRO A 92 16.04 16.31 -3.51
C PRO A 92 14.62 15.90 -3.90
N PHE A 93 13.62 16.22 -3.09
CA PHE A 93 12.20 15.86 -3.31
C PHE A 93 11.29 17.09 -3.50
N ALA A 94 11.82 18.21 -3.94
CA ALA A 94 11.06 19.45 -4.16
C ALA A 94 9.83 19.24 -5.06
N LYS A 95 9.96 18.44 -6.12
CA LYS A 95 8.86 18.10 -7.04
C LYS A 95 7.75 17.26 -6.38
N GLN A 96 8.07 16.52 -5.33
CA GLN A 96 7.16 15.67 -4.58
C GLN A 96 6.56 16.38 -3.36
N ALA A 97 6.90 17.63 -3.07
CA ALA A 97 6.46 18.35 -1.86
C ALA A 97 4.94 18.31 -1.64
N LYS A 98 4.13 18.51 -2.70
CA LYS A 98 2.67 18.42 -2.60
C LYS A 98 2.20 16.99 -2.26
N LEU A 99 2.79 15.99 -2.88
CA LEU A 99 2.49 14.58 -2.62
C LEU A 99 2.94 14.16 -1.22
N ALA A 100 4.06 14.71 -0.74
CA ALA A 100 4.56 14.49 0.62
C ALA A 100 3.56 15.00 1.68
N MET A 101 2.98 16.19 1.47
CA MET A 101 1.94 16.72 2.36
C MET A 101 0.69 15.83 2.38
N GLN A 102 0.23 15.37 1.21
CA GLN A 102 -0.92 14.47 1.10
C GLN A 102 -0.64 13.13 1.78
N PHE A 103 0.52 12.55 1.51
CA PHE A 103 0.93 11.28 2.12
C PHE A 103 1.10 11.41 3.64
N GLY A 104 1.74 12.48 4.13
CA GLY A 104 1.87 12.75 5.56
C GLY A 104 0.52 12.92 6.27
N SER A 105 -0.42 13.63 5.63
CA SER A 105 -1.80 13.74 6.14
C SER A 105 -2.49 12.39 6.25
N PHE A 106 -2.35 11.54 5.23
CA PHE A 106 -2.94 10.21 5.21
C PHE A 106 -2.33 9.30 6.26
N GLN A 107 -1.01 9.32 6.41
CA GLN A 107 -0.30 8.54 7.42
C GLN A 107 -0.62 9.00 8.85
N HIS A 108 -0.87 10.29 9.05
CA HIS A 108 -1.32 10.79 10.35
C HIS A 108 -2.71 10.23 10.73
N ASP A 109 -3.67 10.23 9.79
CA ASP A 109 -5.00 9.66 10.04
C ASP A 109 -4.90 8.15 10.30
N TYR A 110 -4.05 7.45 9.57
CA TYR A 110 -3.78 6.03 9.81
C TYR A 110 -3.10 5.79 11.17
N ALA A 111 -2.21 6.68 11.60
CA ALA A 111 -1.57 6.60 12.91
C ALA A 111 -2.57 6.79 14.08
N ALA A 112 -3.63 7.55 13.87
CA ALA A 112 -4.71 7.69 14.86
C ALA A 112 -5.45 6.36 15.08
N GLU A 113 -5.51 5.49 14.07
CA GLU A 113 -6.17 4.19 14.16
C GLU A 113 -5.25 3.08 14.67
N VAL A 114 -4.00 3.01 14.16
CA VAL A 114 -3.10 1.87 14.42
C VAL A 114 -1.91 2.21 15.33
N GLY A 115 -1.78 3.47 15.75
CA GLY A 115 -0.66 3.99 16.53
C GLY A 115 0.54 4.37 15.68
N LEU A 116 1.64 4.77 16.35
CA LEU A 116 2.86 5.31 15.71
C LEU A 116 3.55 4.33 14.75
N GLY A 117 3.25 3.04 14.82
CA GLY A 117 3.70 2.06 13.83
C GLY A 117 3.24 2.34 12.39
N ALA A 118 2.27 3.25 12.18
CA ALA A 118 1.92 3.75 10.85
C ALA A 118 3.10 4.47 10.18
N PHE A 119 4.06 4.98 10.94
CA PHE A 119 5.25 5.67 10.42
C PHE A 119 6.45 4.74 10.23
N ASP A 120 6.27 3.42 10.38
CA ASP A 120 7.31 2.46 10.06
C ASP A 120 7.47 2.37 8.53
N ASP A 121 8.70 2.36 8.08
CA ASP A 121 9.04 2.19 6.66
C ASP A 121 8.96 0.71 6.21
N VAL A 122 8.95 -0.21 7.17
CA VAL A 122 8.76 -1.64 6.96
C VAL A 122 7.53 -2.12 7.73
N LEU A 123 6.66 -2.86 7.08
CA LEU A 123 5.50 -3.45 7.73
C LEU A 123 5.92 -4.64 8.62
N PRO A 124 5.29 -4.86 9.78
CA PRO A 124 5.63 -5.95 10.70
C PRO A 124 5.14 -7.32 10.23
N PHE A 125 4.80 -7.48 8.96
CA PHE A 125 4.34 -8.72 8.33
C PHE A 125 4.68 -8.74 6.84
N SER A 126 4.79 -9.93 6.27
CA SER A 126 4.99 -10.13 4.83
C SER A 126 3.66 -10.02 4.08
N GLN A 127 3.50 -8.95 3.29
CA GLN A 127 2.31 -8.74 2.46
C GLN A 127 2.14 -9.85 1.41
N VAL A 128 3.24 -10.26 0.79
CA VAL A 128 3.26 -11.32 -0.23
C VAL A 128 2.78 -12.63 0.37
N GLN A 129 3.34 -13.02 1.52
CA GLN A 129 2.97 -14.25 2.21
C GLN A 129 1.48 -14.27 2.57
N ILE A 130 0.95 -13.18 3.14
CA ILE A 130 -0.47 -13.09 3.51
C ILE A 130 -1.38 -13.25 2.29
N LEU A 131 -1.02 -12.63 1.16
CA LEU A 131 -1.81 -12.74 -0.06
C LEU A 131 -1.73 -14.14 -0.67
N GLU A 132 -0.56 -14.78 -0.65
CA GLU A 132 -0.40 -16.17 -1.13
C GLU A 132 -1.18 -17.15 -0.26
N GLU A 133 -1.07 -17.07 1.06
CA GLU A 133 -1.84 -17.90 2.00
C GLU A 133 -3.36 -17.69 1.85
N SER A 134 -3.78 -16.48 1.47
CA SER A 134 -5.17 -16.10 1.26
C SER A 134 -5.57 -16.07 -0.21
N LYS A 135 -4.82 -16.67 -1.12
CA LYS A 135 -4.98 -16.56 -2.58
C LYS A 135 -6.40 -16.86 -3.04
N THR A 136 -7.00 -17.94 -2.55
CA THR A 136 -8.38 -18.32 -2.88
C THR A 136 -9.40 -17.25 -2.46
N TYR A 137 -9.22 -16.64 -1.28
CA TYR A 137 -10.06 -15.56 -0.81
C TYR A 137 -9.91 -14.30 -1.67
N VAL A 138 -8.67 -13.95 -2.02
CA VAL A 138 -8.36 -12.80 -2.89
C VAL A 138 -8.96 -13.03 -4.28
N GLN A 139 -8.79 -14.21 -4.85
CA GLN A 139 -9.30 -14.59 -6.16
C GLN A 139 -10.84 -14.45 -6.25
N LYS A 140 -11.56 -14.90 -5.23
CA LYS A 140 -13.03 -14.74 -5.15
C LYS A 140 -13.50 -13.29 -5.13
N ASN A 141 -12.64 -12.35 -4.73
CA ASN A 141 -12.92 -10.92 -4.75
C ASN A 141 -12.56 -10.24 -6.09
N ILE A 142 -11.90 -10.96 -7.02
CA ILE A 142 -11.55 -10.50 -8.35
C ILE A 142 -12.37 -11.32 -9.36
N CYS A 143 -13.20 -10.68 -10.16
CA CYS A 143 -13.87 -11.29 -11.31
C CYS A 143 -14.63 -12.60 -11.03
N SER A 144 -15.42 -12.69 -9.97
CA SER A 144 -16.26 -13.85 -9.64
C SER A 144 -15.50 -15.16 -9.33
N GLY A 145 -14.19 -15.12 -9.18
CA GLY A 145 -13.41 -16.27 -8.72
C GLY A 145 -12.83 -17.19 -9.78
N ASP A 146 -13.18 -17.00 -11.06
CA ASP A 146 -12.74 -17.89 -12.15
C ASP A 146 -11.43 -17.43 -12.81
N LEU A 147 -10.89 -16.28 -12.39
CA LEU A 147 -9.68 -15.71 -12.97
C LEU A 147 -8.45 -16.17 -12.21
N GLU A 148 -7.49 -16.72 -12.92
CA GLU A 148 -6.18 -17.03 -12.32
C GLU A 148 -5.47 -15.74 -11.92
N ILE A 149 -4.97 -15.68 -10.69
CA ILE A 149 -4.21 -14.56 -10.17
C ILE A 149 -2.76 -14.95 -9.90
N THR A 150 -1.85 -14.06 -10.23
CA THR A 150 -0.42 -14.15 -9.89
C THR A 150 -0.06 -12.99 -9.00
N ILE A 151 0.48 -13.28 -7.81
CA ILE A 151 1.00 -12.27 -6.89
C ILE A 151 2.44 -11.97 -7.31
N VAL A 152 2.73 -10.69 -7.55
CA VAL A 152 4.03 -10.23 -8.05
C VAL A 152 4.64 -9.28 -7.04
N ASP A 153 5.75 -9.70 -6.43
CA ASP A 153 6.58 -8.86 -5.59
C ASP A 153 7.46 -7.97 -6.48
N LEU A 154 7.19 -6.66 -6.46
CA LEU A 154 7.91 -5.70 -7.29
C LEU A 154 9.34 -5.43 -6.84
N ASP A 155 9.65 -5.70 -5.58
CA ASP A 155 11.00 -5.50 -5.04
C ASP A 155 11.89 -6.74 -5.26
N ALA A 156 11.28 -7.92 -5.39
CA ALA A 156 12.00 -9.17 -5.65
C ALA A 156 12.10 -9.50 -7.16
N THR A 157 11.23 -8.91 -8.01
CA THR A 157 11.12 -9.27 -9.43
C THR A 157 11.55 -8.09 -10.31
N ALA A 158 12.78 -8.13 -10.83
CA ALA A 158 13.34 -7.04 -11.66
C ALA A 158 12.50 -6.77 -12.93
N ASP A 159 12.05 -7.83 -13.61
CA ASP A 159 11.23 -7.75 -14.82
C ASP A 159 9.78 -8.20 -14.54
N ALA A 160 9.14 -7.53 -13.58
CA ALA A 160 7.75 -7.82 -13.26
C ALA A 160 6.85 -7.66 -14.50
N PRO A 161 5.95 -8.63 -14.80
CA PRO A 161 5.10 -8.57 -15.98
C PRO A 161 4.08 -7.42 -15.93
N GLY A 162 3.64 -6.95 -17.08
CA GLY A 162 2.58 -5.95 -17.22
C GLY A 162 3.04 -4.49 -17.19
N PRO A 163 2.09 -3.54 -17.31
CA PRO A 163 2.39 -2.13 -17.53
C PRO A 163 2.98 -1.43 -16.30
N ASP A 164 4.06 -0.67 -16.47
CA ASP A 164 4.73 0.06 -15.37
C ASP A 164 3.82 1.06 -14.66
N LYS A 165 2.90 1.69 -15.41
CA LYS A 165 1.90 2.59 -14.84
C LYS A 165 1.01 1.90 -13.80
N LYS A 166 0.74 0.61 -13.95
CA LYS A 166 -0.03 -0.17 -12.98
C LYS A 166 0.81 -0.55 -11.78
N LYS A 167 2.05 -0.99 -12.01
CA LYS A 167 3.03 -1.32 -10.96
C LYS A 167 3.27 -0.12 -10.03
N ALA A 168 3.39 1.09 -10.60
CA ALA A 168 3.61 2.33 -9.84
C ALA A 168 2.49 2.69 -8.85
N ASN A 169 1.32 2.08 -8.95
CA ASN A 169 0.21 2.27 -8.01
C ASN A 169 0.33 1.41 -6.74
N ALA A 170 1.20 0.39 -6.74
CA ALA A 170 1.48 -0.40 -5.56
C ALA A 170 2.40 0.37 -4.59
N SER A 171 2.20 0.14 -3.30
CA SER A 171 3.07 0.66 -2.24
C SER A 171 2.86 -0.18 -0.97
N PRO A 172 3.76 -0.15 0.01
CA PRO A 172 3.56 -0.88 1.25
C PRO A 172 2.17 -0.62 1.86
N GLY A 173 1.44 -1.69 2.15
CA GLY A 173 0.05 -1.63 2.61
C GLY A 173 -1.02 -1.41 1.54
N LYS A 174 -0.62 -1.21 0.28
CA LYS A 174 -1.54 -0.98 -0.85
C LYS A 174 -1.13 -1.80 -2.06
N VAL A 175 -2.00 -2.71 -2.47
CA VAL A 175 -1.83 -3.52 -3.69
C VAL A 175 -2.32 -2.78 -4.93
N ALA A 176 -1.84 -3.20 -6.12
CA ALA A 176 -2.37 -2.76 -7.39
C ALA A 176 -2.75 -3.97 -8.26
N LEU A 177 -3.66 -3.77 -9.19
CA LEU A 177 -4.20 -4.81 -10.05
C LEU A 177 -4.01 -4.48 -11.52
N HIS A 178 -3.67 -5.50 -12.28
CA HIS A 178 -3.75 -5.48 -13.74
C HIS A 178 -4.41 -6.75 -14.24
N VAL A 179 -5.54 -6.61 -14.94
CA VAL A 179 -6.23 -7.71 -15.61
C VAL A 179 -5.86 -7.67 -17.09
N PHE A 180 -5.42 -8.81 -17.63
CA PHE A 180 -5.05 -8.92 -19.03
C PHE A 180 -5.97 -9.90 -19.78
N ALA A 181 -6.15 -9.65 -21.07
CA ALA A 181 -6.90 -10.54 -21.94
C ALA A 181 -5.99 -11.65 -22.52
N ALA A 182 -6.59 -12.76 -22.95
CA ALA A 182 -5.88 -13.74 -23.76
C ALA A 182 -5.37 -13.05 -25.03
N GLU A 183 -4.12 -13.32 -25.39
CA GLU A 183 -3.62 -12.98 -26.71
C GLU A 183 -4.42 -13.78 -27.75
N ALA A 184 -4.89 -13.08 -28.80
CA ALA A 184 -5.70 -13.67 -29.85
C ALA A 184 -4.81 -14.43 -30.83
#